data_2486d960fc13eba6bc5606f2e197854a
#
_entry.id   2486d960fc13eba6bc5606f2e197854a
#
_cell.length_a   1.000
_cell.length_b   1.000
_cell.length_c   1.000
_cell.angle_alpha   90.00
_cell.angle_beta   90.00
_cell.angle_gamma   90.00
#
_symmetry.space_group_name_H-M   'P 1'
#
loop_
_entity.id
_entity.type
_entity.pdbx_description
1 polymer ?
#
loop_
_entity_poly.entity_id
_entity_poly.type
_entity_poly.pdbx_seq_one_letter_code
_entity_poly.pdbx_strand_id
1 'polypeptide(L)'
;SSVRNSFPKGIRNSLSKYFHEETRNYKKVITLANKLYQEDDDYYKSIFLYGDTGEGKTTFACALAEEILKRKFILGEWFPVYRPLYTVYDFFCVLKKSYSKLIIESETTILEQLENVPLLIVDDLGIEKGTEWEMYMLYGLVNNRSRELRTTIYTSNYSLEKLAEKIQNDRIVSRILSTSIVMNYTRIE
;
A
#
# COMPACT_ATOMS: atom_id res chain seq x y z
N SER A 1 17.64 -6.64 -4.62
CA SER A 1 16.53 -7.04 -5.50
C SER A 1 16.10 -5.83 -6.34
N SER A 2 15.53 -6.06 -7.53
CA SER A 2 14.99 -4.99 -8.40
C SER A 2 13.87 -4.21 -7.69
N VAL A 3 13.07 -4.89 -6.89
CA VAL A 3 11.98 -4.30 -6.08
C VAL A 3 12.52 -3.27 -5.09
N ARG A 4 13.61 -3.58 -4.37
CA ARG A 4 14.20 -2.65 -3.41
C ARG A 4 14.65 -1.34 -4.06
N ASN A 5 15.12 -1.40 -5.30
CA ASN A 5 15.56 -0.21 -6.04
C ASN A 5 14.41 0.72 -6.44
N SER A 6 13.17 0.24 -6.46
CA SER A 6 11.98 1.06 -6.74
C SER A 6 11.54 1.94 -5.55
N PHE A 7 12.04 1.67 -4.34
CA PHE A 7 11.74 2.48 -3.16
C PHE A 7 12.65 3.71 -3.05
N PRO A 8 12.21 4.80 -2.39
CA PRO A 8 13.03 5.97 -2.07
C PRO A 8 14.30 5.60 -1.31
N LYS A 9 15.39 6.36 -1.51
CA LYS A 9 16.71 6.07 -0.90
C LYS A 9 16.67 5.93 0.63
N GLY A 10 15.91 6.79 1.32
CA GLY A 10 15.73 6.71 2.78
C GLY A 10 15.13 5.38 3.22
N ILE A 11 14.09 4.92 2.51
CA ILE A 11 13.45 3.63 2.76
C ILE A 11 14.44 2.48 2.48
N ARG A 12 15.17 2.52 1.36
CA ARG A 12 16.18 1.48 1.05
C ARG A 12 17.23 1.31 2.14
N ASN A 13 17.70 2.41 2.71
CA ASN A 13 18.67 2.39 3.81
C ASN A 13 18.06 1.77 5.09
N SER A 14 16.82 2.11 5.40
CA SER A 14 16.09 1.54 6.54
C SER A 14 15.83 0.05 6.35
N LEU A 15 15.44 -0.38 5.15
CA LEU A 15 15.24 -1.78 4.80
C LEU A 15 16.53 -2.61 4.94
N SER A 16 17.69 -2.05 4.57
CA SER A 16 18.97 -2.74 4.72
C SER A 16 19.25 -3.10 6.18
N LYS A 17 18.98 -2.18 7.11
CA LYS A 17 19.08 -2.45 8.55
C LYS A 17 18.04 -3.49 9.03
N TYR A 18 16.81 -3.36 8.52
CA TYR A 18 15.69 -4.19 8.91
C TYR A 18 15.90 -5.68 8.60
N PHE A 19 16.49 -6.00 7.45
CA PHE A 19 16.73 -7.38 7.03
C PHE A 19 18.05 -7.99 7.54
N HIS A 20 18.98 -7.18 8.08
CA HIS A 20 20.24 -7.69 8.65
C HIS A 20 20.11 -8.15 10.11
N GLU A 21 19.08 -7.73 10.81
CA GLU A 21 18.80 -8.17 12.16
C GLU A 21 17.67 -9.20 12.12
N GLU A 22 17.83 -10.34 12.78
CA GLU A 22 16.75 -11.29 13.08
C GLU A 22 15.79 -10.67 14.11
N THR A 23 15.31 -9.47 13.79
CA THR A 23 14.46 -8.69 14.66
C THR A 23 13.07 -9.32 14.74
N ARG A 24 12.39 -9.07 15.83
CA ARG A 24 10.99 -9.44 16.03
C ARG A 24 10.09 -8.86 14.91
N ASN A 25 10.47 -7.71 14.35
CA ASN A 25 9.79 -7.07 13.21
C ASN A 25 9.95 -7.88 11.93
N TYR A 26 11.12 -8.43 11.64
CA TYR A 26 11.33 -9.30 10.48
C TYR A 26 10.47 -10.57 10.57
N LYS A 27 10.40 -11.21 11.73
CA LYS A 27 9.53 -12.37 11.96
C LYS A 27 8.05 -12.03 11.71
N LYS A 28 7.59 -10.84 12.11
CA LYS A 28 6.23 -10.36 11.80
C LYS A 28 6.02 -10.20 10.29
N VAL A 29 6.99 -9.63 9.55
CA VAL A 29 6.93 -9.51 8.09
C VAL A 29 6.74 -10.87 7.45
N ILE A 30 7.57 -11.85 7.82
CA ILE A 30 7.48 -13.21 7.27
C ILE A 30 6.12 -13.85 7.57
N THR A 31 5.64 -13.75 8.81
CA THR A 31 4.34 -14.30 9.21
C THR A 31 3.18 -13.68 8.42
N LEU A 32 3.17 -12.35 8.27
CA LEU A 32 2.13 -11.66 7.51
C LEU A 32 2.23 -11.94 6.01
N ALA A 33 3.44 -11.99 5.45
CA ALA A 33 3.64 -12.34 4.05
C ALA A 33 3.12 -13.76 3.76
N ASN A 34 3.38 -14.73 4.67
CA ASN A 34 2.80 -16.05 4.55
C ASN A 34 1.28 -16.03 4.58
N LYS A 35 0.70 -15.28 5.54
CA LYS A 35 -0.76 -15.18 5.70
C LYS A 35 -1.45 -14.56 4.47
N LEU A 36 -0.86 -13.51 3.90
CA LEU A 36 -1.40 -12.86 2.68
C LEU A 36 -1.19 -13.69 1.41
N TYR A 37 -0.32 -14.69 1.48
CA TYR A 37 0.06 -15.52 0.34
C TYR A 37 -0.61 -16.91 0.32
N GLN A 38 -1.26 -17.33 1.41
CA GLN A 38 -1.97 -18.61 1.46
C GLN A 38 -3.12 -18.62 0.45
N GLU A 39 -3.10 -19.62 -0.45
CA GLU A 39 -4.05 -19.74 -1.57
C GLU A 39 -5.49 -20.02 -1.11
N ASP A 40 -5.66 -20.62 0.07
CA ASP A 40 -6.95 -21.10 0.57
C ASP A 40 -7.79 -20.05 1.29
N ASP A 41 -7.26 -18.84 1.52
CA ASP A 41 -7.96 -17.80 2.28
C ASP A 41 -8.40 -16.66 1.36
N ASP A 42 -9.56 -16.78 0.75
CA ASP A 42 -10.13 -15.84 -0.21
C ASP A 42 -10.49 -14.46 0.41
N TYR A 43 -10.39 -14.30 1.75
CA TYR A 43 -10.95 -13.14 2.43
C TYR A 43 -9.97 -11.96 2.62
N TYR A 44 -8.69 -12.22 2.93
CA TYR A 44 -7.75 -11.14 3.27
C TYR A 44 -6.52 -11.17 2.36
N LYS A 45 -6.56 -10.38 1.30
CA LYS A 45 -5.42 -10.19 0.39
C LYS A 45 -4.66 -8.89 0.65
N SER A 46 -5.16 -8.06 1.55
CA SER A 46 -4.61 -6.73 1.87
C SER A 46 -4.33 -6.57 3.36
N ILE A 47 -3.66 -5.50 3.74
CA ILE A 47 -3.39 -5.15 5.14
C ILE A 47 -3.58 -3.65 5.34
N PHE A 48 -4.17 -3.27 6.48
CA PHE A 48 -4.27 -1.90 6.94
C PHE A 48 -3.46 -1.73 8.22
N LEU A 49 -2.36 -0.96 8.11
CA LEU A 49 -1.44 -0.65 9.21
C LEU A 49 -1.75 0.73 9.76
N TYR A 50 -2.06 0.84 11.04
CA TYR A 50 -2.25 2.13 11.67
C TYR A 50 -1.45 2.24 12.97
N GLY A 51 -1.16 3.46 13.40
CA GLY A 51 -0.40 3.75 14.62
C GLY A 51 0.22 5.13 14.58
N ASP A 52 0.97 5.52 15.61
CA ASP A 52 1.52 6.84 15.75
C ASP A 52 2.54 7.21 14.67
N THR A 53 2.70 8.51 14.44
CA THR A 53 3.70 9.04 13.50
C THR A 53 5.11 8.68 13.98
N GLY A 54 5.97 8.28 13.03
CA GLY A 54 7.36 7.94 13.33
C GLY A 54 7.61 6.49 13.75
N GLU A 55 6.58 5.68 13.96
CA GLU A 55 6.70 4.27 14.35
C GLU A 55 7.31 3.37 13.26
N GLY A 56 7.46 3.85 12.03
CA GLY A 56 8.08 3.09 10.94
C GLY A 56 7.10 2.26 10.10
N LYS A 57 5.81 2.60 10.11
CA LYS A 57 4.77 1.91 9.31
C LYS A 57 5.13 1.78 7.84
N THR A 58 5.59 2.87 7.21
CA THR A 58 6.01 2.89 5.80
C THR A 58 7.17 1.93 5.56
N THR A 59 8.17 1.89 6.44
CA THR A 59 9.30 0.96 6.33
C THR A 59 8.83 -0.49 6.45
N PHE A 60 7.93 -0.77 7.39
CA PHE A 60 7.34 -2.08 7.56
C PHE A 60 6.52 -2.50 6.34
N ALA A 61 5.69 -1.60 5.80
CA ALA A 61 4.91 -1.83 4.58
C ALA A 61 5.82 -2.17 3.39
N CYS A 62 6.92 -1.43 3.22
CA CYS A 62 7.90 -1.70 2.16
C CYS A 62 8.64 -3.04 2.37
N ALA A 63 8.97 -3.40 3.61
CA ALA A 63 9.57 -4.70 3.94
C ALA A 63 8.62 -5.85 3.60
N LEU A 64 7.34 -5.70 3.97
CA LEU A 64 6.31 -6.67 3.67
C LEU A 64 6.09 -6.81 2.15
N ALA A 65 6.03 -5.69 1.43
CA ALA A 65 5.91 -5.69 -0.03
C ALA A 65 7.10 -6.39 -0.71
N GLU A 66 8.32 -6.10 -0.26
CA GLU A 66 9.52 -6.77 -0.80
C GLU A 66 9.46 -8.29 -0.60
N GLU A 67 8.99 -8.74 0.56
CA GLU A 67 8.89 -10.16 0.87
C GLU A 67 7.80 -10.86 0.08
N ILE A 68 6.63 -10.23 -0.08
CA ILE A 68 5.53 -10.77 -0.91
C ILE A 68 5.97 -10.87 -2.38
N LEU A 69 6.59 -9.82 -2.93
CA LEU A 69 7.02 -9.80 -4.32
C LEU A 69 8.16 -10.79 -4.60
N LYS A 70 9.04 -11.05 -3.63
CA LYS A 70 10.04 -12.13 -3.76
C LYS A 70 9.38 -13.50 -3.93
N ARG A 71 8.35 -13.80 -3.15
CA ARG A 71 7.63 -15.08 -3.25
C ARG A 71 6.94 -15.24 -4.59
N LYS A 72 6.24 -14.22 -5.04
CA LYS A 72 5.60 -14.20 -6.35
C LYS A 72 6.60 -14.40 -7.49
N PHE A 73 7.76 -13.76 -7.43
CA PHE A 73 8.83 -13.94 -8.39
C PHE A 73 9.37 -15.38 -8.43
N ILE A 74 9.53 -16.02 -7.27
CA ILE A 74 9.99 -17.44 -7.17
C ILE A 74 9.00 -18.38 -7.86
N LEU A 75 7.71 -18.06 -7.88
CA LEU A 75 6.67 -18.84 -8.55
C LEU A 75 6.54 -18.54 -10.06
N GLY A 76 7.44 -17.74 -10.60
CA GLY A 76 7.46 -17.42 -12.03
C GLY A 76 6.51 -16.31 -12.46
N GLU A 77 5.86 -15.62 -11.52
CA GLU A 77 5.08 -14.42 -11.82
C GLU A 77 6.05 -13.29 -12.22
N TRP A 78 6.01 -12.90 -13.49
CA TRP A 78 6.82 -11.79 -13.98
C TRP A 78 6.07 -10.47 -13.79
N PHE A 79 6.75 -9.49 -13.17
CA PHE A 79 6.19 -8.15 -13.00
C PHE A 79 7.08 -7.14 -13.73
N PRO A 80 6.50 -6.24 -14.54
CA PRO A 80 7.25 -5.09 -15.04
C PRO A 80 7.76 -4.25 -13.86
N VAL A 81 8.88 -3.57 -14.07
CA VAL A 81 9.42 -2.64 -13.06
C VAL A 81 8.38 -1.54 -12.84
N TYR A 82 7.76 -1.50 -11.67
CA TYR A 82 6.83 -0.46 -11.29
C TYR A 82 7.17 0.07 -9.89
N ARG A 83 6.72 1.27 -9.59
CA ARG A 83 6.85 1.86 -8.26
C ARG A 83 5.71 1.35 -7.39
N PRO A 84 5.97 0.50 -6.38
CA PRO A 84 4.88 -0.07 -5.56
C PRO A 84 4.38 0.89 -4.48
N LEU A 85 5.11 1.97 -4.16
CA LEU A 85 4.81 2.90 -3.07
C LEU A 85 4.32 4.24 -3.62
N TYR A 86 3.12 4.63 -3.21
CA TYR A 86 2.56 5.96 -3.39
C TYR A 86 2.01 6.48 -2.07
N THR A 87 2.41 7.69 -1.67
CA THR A 87 1.61 8.41 -0.68
C THR A 87 0.29 8.83 -1.33
N VAL A 88 -0.75 9.05 -0.54
CA VAL A 88 -2.02 9.57 -1.08
C VAL A 88 -1.80 10.91 -1.79
N TYR A 89 -0.90 11.74 -1.26
CA TYR A 89 -0.49 12.99 -1.91
C TYR A 89 0.16 12.74 -3.28
N ASP A 90 1.15 11.81 -3.37
CA ASP A 90 1.79 11.46 -4.65
C ASP A 90 0.79 10.95 -5.68
N PHE A 91 -0.16 10.11 -5.25
CA PHE A 91 -1.24 9.59 -6.10
C PHE A 91 -2.04 10.73 -6.72
N PHE A 92 -2.50 11.69 -5.91
CA PHE A 92 -3.24 12.83 -6.44
C PHE A 92 -2.38 13.73 -7.33
N CYS A 93 -1.10 13.94 -6.98
CA CYS A 93 -0.18 14.71 -7.81
C CYS A 93 0.04 14.09 -9.18
N VAL A 94 0.17 12.78 -9.26
CA VAL A 94 0.33 12.06 -10.54
C VAL A 94 -0.92 12.19 -11.39
N LEU A 95 -2.11 12.01 -10.81
CA LEU A 95 -3.38 12.19 -11.52
C LEU A 95 -3.58 13.63 -12.00
N LYS A 96 -3.31 14.64 -11.17
CA LYS A 96 -3.43 16.06 -11.55
C LYS A 96 -2.46 16.45 -12.68
N LYS A 97 -1.26 15.91 -12.68
CA LYS A 97 -0.27 16.17 -13.74
C LYS A 97 -0.70 15.62 -15.09
N SER A 98 -1.49 14.55 -15.13
CA SER A 98 -2.00 13.98 -16.39
C SER A 98 -2.96 14.92 -17.14
N TYR A 99 -3.56 15.88 -16.45
CA TYR A 99 -4.35 16.96 -17.09
C TYR A 99 -3.49 18.00 -17.82
N SER A 100 -2.21 18.11 -17.52
CA SER A 100 -1.33 19.02 -18.24
C SER A 100 -0.97 18.38 -19.59
N LYS A 101 -1.18 19.10 -20.69
CA LYS A 101 -0.90 18.66 -22.07
C LYS A 101 0.54 18.18 -22.35
N LEU A 102 1.39 18.14 -21.33
CA LEU A 102 2.80 17.74 -21.41
C LEU A 102 3.05 16.27 -21.06
N ILE A 103 2.02 15.52 -20.64
CA ILE A 103 2.17 14.10 -20.27
C ILE A 103 1.43 13.24 -21.29
N ILE A 104 2.14 12.23 -21.83
CA ILE A 104 1.65 11.31 -22.85
C ILE A 104 0.57 10.36 -22.31
N GLU A 105 0.56 10.12 -20.99
CA GLU A 105 -0.39 9.21 -20.33
C GLU A 105 -1.61 9.96 -19.80
N SER A 106 -2.80 9.46 -20.12
CA SER A 106 -4.06 9.99 -19.60
C SER A 106 -4.27 9.59 -18.14
N GLU A 107 -5.11 10.35 -17.41
CA GLU A 107 -5.55 10.02 -16.04
C GLU A 107 -6.08 8.59 -15.94
N THR A 108 -6.91 8.18 -16.90
CA THR A 108 -7.46 6.82 -16.99
C THR A 108 -6.36 5.78 -17.09
N THR A 109 -5.33 6.00 -17.89
CA THR A 109 -4.20 5.07 -18.05
C THR A 109 -3.43 4.90 -16.74
N ILE A 110 -3.17 6.00 -16.02
CA ILE A 110 -2.45 5.96 -14.74
C ILE A 110 -3.28 5.22 -13.68
N LEU A 111 -4.58 5.56 -13.60
CA LEU A 111 -5.48 4.90 -12.65
C LEU A 111 -5.58 3.40 -12.95
N GLU A 112 -5.81 3.01 -14.20
CA GLU A 112 -5.84 1.61 -14.64
C GLU A 112 -4.54 0.85 -14.32
N GLN A 113 -3.38 1.48 -14.49
CA GLN A 113 -2.11 0.89 -14.10
C GLN A 113 -2.06 0.61 -12.61
N LEU A 114 -2.41 1.59 -11.75
CA LEU A 114 -2.41 1.43 -10.30
C LEU A 114 -3.47 0.43 -9.81
N GLU A 115 -4.60 0.36 -10.48
CA GLU A 115 -5.63 -0.63 -10.22
C GLU A 115 -5.15 -2.05 -10.52
N ASN A 116 -4.32 -2.23 -11.54
CA ASN A 116 -3.93 -3.53 -12.07
C ASN A 116 -2.58 -4.06 -11.56
N VAL A 117 -1.72 -3.24 -10.93
CA VAL A 117 -0.47 -3.76 -10.37
C VAL A 117 -0.75 -4.81 -9.28
N PRO A 118 0.04 -5.88 -9.21
CA PRO A 118 -0.21 -7.03 -8.33
C PRO A 118 -0.10 -6.69 -6.85
N LEU A 119 0.69 -5.68 -6.50
CA LEU A 119 0.85 -5.17 -5.14
C LEU A 119 1.01 -3.65 -5.17
N LEU A 120 0.27 -2.94 -4.34
CA LEU A 120 0.36 -1.49 -4.18
C LEU A 120 0.47 -1.14 -2.70
N ILE A 121 1.32 -0.17 -2.37
CA ILE A 121 1.35 0.47 -1.06
C ILE A 121 0.70 1.85 -1.21
N VAL A 122 -0.39 2.07 -0.48
CA VAL A 122 -1.08 3.36 -0.35
C VAL A 122 -0.74 3.91 1.02
N ASP A 123 0.24 4.82 1.05
CA ASP A 123 0.85 5.31 2.28
C ASP A 123 0.19 6.61 2.75
N ASP A 124 0.12 6.79 4.06
CA ASP A 124 -0.36 8.02 4.71
C ASP A 124 -1.84 8.38 4.43
N LEU A 125 -2.73 7.38 4.47
CA LEU A 125 -4.17 7.61 4.37
C LEU A 125 -4.69 8.53 5.49
N GLY A 126 -5.44 9.56 5.12
CA GLY A 126 -6.12 10.47 6.04
C GLY A 126 -5.26 11.62 6.56
N ILE A 127 -4.07 11.87 6.02
CA ILE A 127 -3.27 13.04 6.39
C ILE A 127 -3.99 14.32 6.00
N GLU A 128 -4.58 14.37 4.82
CA GLU A 128 -5.30 15.53 4.31
C GLU A 128 -6.77 15.19 4.04
N LYS A 129 -7.64 16.20 4.21
CA LYS A 129 -9.01 16.11 3.76
C LYS A 129 -9.00 16.44 2.26
N GLY A 130 -9.19 15.42 1.43
CA GLY A 130 -9.20 15.58 -0.01
C GLY A 130 -10.42 16.35 -0.52
N THR A 131 -10.31 16.89 -1.74
CA THR A 131 -11.44 17.40 -2.49
C THR A 131 -12.41 16.27 -2.86
N GLU A 132 -13.63 16.58 -3.25
CA GLU A 132 -14.61 15.57 -3.73
C GLU A 132 -14.05 14.73 -4.88
N TRP A 133 -13.34 15.38 -5.81
CA TRP A 133 -12.67 14.68 -6.91
C TRP A 133 -11.60 13.71 -6.41
N GLU A 134 -10.73 14.14 -5.50
CA GLU A 134 -9.69 13.30 -4.90
C GLU A 134 -10.29 12.10 -4.18
N MET A 135 -11.36 12.31 -3.41
CA MET A 135 -12.05 11.23 -2.73
C MET A 135 -12.73 10.27 -3.71
N TYR A 136 -13.26 10.77 -4.81
CA TYR A 136 -13.82 9.93 -5.88
C TYR A 136 -12.74 9.05 -6.54
N MET A 137 -11.57 9.61 -6.85
CA MET A 137 -10.44 8.87 -7.43
C MET A 137 -9.90 7.81 -6.46
N LEU A 138 -9.74 8.17 -5.19
CA LEU A 138 -9.30 7.24 -4.16
C LEU A 138 -10.31 6.10 -3.96
N TYR A 139 -11.61 6.42 -3.96
CA TYR A 139 -12.65 5.40 -3.92
C TYR A 139 -12.59 4.45 -5.12
N GLY A 140 -12.41 4.96 -6.32
CA GLY A 140 -12.25 4.17 -7.54
C GLY A 140 -11.11 3.15 -7.40
N LEU A 141 -9.92 3.64 -7.04
CA LEU A 141 -8.73 2.82 -6.83
C LEU A 141 -8.98 1.71 -5.78
N VAL A 142 -9.44 2.10 -4.59
CA VAL A 142 -9.68 1.16 -3.48
C VAL A 142 -10.76 0.14 -3.84
N ASN A 143 -11.87 0.58 -4.44
CA ASN A 143 -12.98 -0.29 -4.81
C ASN A 143 -12.57 -1.32 -5.88
N ASN A 144 -11.86 -0.90 -6.93
CA ASN A 144 -11.45 -1.81 -8.00
C ASN A 144 -10.43 -2.83 -7.48
N ARG A 145 -9.44 -2.39 -6.71
CA ARG A 145 -8.46 -3.31 -6.13
C ARG A 145 -9.10 -4.30 -5.15
N SER A 146 -10.07 -3.83 -4.35
CA SER A 146 -10.82 -4.67 -3.41
C SER A 146 -11.67 -5.73 -4.14
N ARG A 147 -12.36 -5.35 -5.21
CA ARG A 147 -13.18 -6.29 -6.02
C ARG A 147 -12.36 -7.38 -6.68
N GLU A 148 -11.19 -7.01 -7.19
CA GLU A 148 -10.26 -7.91 -7.86
C GLU A 148 -9.31 -8.63 -6.89
N LEU A 149 -9.51 -8.49 -5.57
CA LEU A 149 -8.68 -9.06 -4.50
C LEU A 149 -7.17 -8.79 -4.70
N ARG A 150 -6.83 -7.62 -5.24
CA ARG A 150 -5.44 -7.24 -5.47
C ARG A 150 -4.77 -6.80 -4.17
N THR A 151 -3.61 -7.36 -3.89
CA THR A 151 -2.87 -7.08 -2.66
C THR A 151 -2.56 -5.59 -2.51
N THR A 152 -3.08 -4.99 -1.43
CA THR A 152 -2.84 -3.58 -1.12
C THR A 152 -2.40 -3.45 0.33
N ILE A 153 -1.32 -2.70 0.56
CA ILE A 153 -0.85 -2.35 1.90
C ILE A 153 -1.20 -0.89 2.14
N TYR A 154 -2.12 -0.65 3.05
CA TYR A 154 -2.50 0.70 3.46
C TYR A 154 -1.77 1.08 4.74
N THR A 155 -1.31 2.31 4.84
CA THR A 155 -0.83 2.86 6.11
C THR A 155 -1.61 4.12 6.50
N SER A 156 -1.78 4.35 7.79
CA SER A 156 -2.45 5.52 8.34
C SER A 156 -1.95 5.85 9.75
N ASN A 157 -2.08 7.12 10.14
CA ASN A 157 -1.92 7.52 11.53
C ASN A 157 -3.22 7.37 12.33
N TYR A 158 -4.29 6.92 11.69
CA TYR A 158 -5.63 6.81 12.26
C TYR A 158 -6.14 5.37 12.20
N SER A 159 -6.88 4.93 13.23
CA SER A 159 -7.67 3.70 13.11
C SER A 159 -8.72 3.85 12.01
N LEU A 160 -9.33 2.74 11.56
CA LEU A 160 -10.35 2.80 10.51
C LEU A 160 -11.54 3.68 10.90
N GLU A 161 -11.96 3.66 12.18
CA GLU A 161 -13.05 4.48 12.69
C GLU A 161 -12.70 5.97 12.58
N LYS A 162 -11.53 6.37 13.09
CA LYS A 162 -11.07 7.76 12.99
C LYS A 162 -10.79 8.18 11.54
N LEU A 163 -10.34 7.26 10.70
CA LEU A 163 -10.14 7.51 9.27
C LEU A 163 -11.49 7.82 8.61
N ALA A 164 -12.55 7.05 8.89
CA ALA A 164 -13.89 7.29 8.36
C ALA A 164 -14.39 8.70 8.70
N GLU A 165 -14.27 9.10 9.98
CA GLU A 165 -14.62 10.45 10.42
C GLU A 165 -13.84 11.54 9.69
N LYS A 166 -12.54 11.31 9.50
CA LYS A 166 -11.63 12.30 8.92
C LYS A 166 -11.85 12.52 7.43
N ILE A 167 -11.95 11.44 6.66
CA ILE A 167 -12.15 11.53 5.20
C ILE A 167 -13.62 11.71 4.81
N GLN A 168 -14.55 11.54 5.76
CA GLN A 168 -15.99 11.62 5.54
C GLN A 168 -16.48 10.72 4.39
N ASN A 169 -15.90 9.52 4.29
CA ASN A 169 -16.21 8.56 3.23
C ASN A 169 -16.18 7.11 3.75
N ASP A 170 -17.30 6.68 4.32
CA ASP A 170 -17.45 5.32 4.87
C ASP A 170 -17.28 4.22 3.83
N ARG A 171 -17.52 4.53 2.54
CA ARG A 171 -17.39 3.53 1.46
C ARG A 171 -15.93 3.11 1.26
N ILE A 172 -14.98 4.05 1.32
CA ILE A 172 -13.54 3.74 1.24
C ILE A 172 -13.16 2.82 2.39
N VAL A 173 -13.51 3.20 3.62
CA VAL A 173 -13.17 2.45 4.83
C VAL A 173 -13.80 1.05 4.84
N SER A 174 -15.06 0.95 4.43
CA SER A 174 -15.75 -0.34 4.31
C SER A 174 -15.06 -1.28 3.32
N ARG A 175 -14.57 -0.77 2.17
CA ARG A 175 -13.82 -1.58 1.20
C ARG A 175 -12.48 -2.03 1.74
N ILE A 176 -11.76 -1.15 2.43
CA ILE A 176 -10.49 -1.52 3.08
C ILE A 176 -10.74 -2.62 4.12
N LEU A 177 -11.71 -2.42 5.00
CA LEU A 177 -12.02 -3.37 6.07
C LEU A 177 -12.40 -4.76 5.54
N SER A 178 -13.20 -4.81 4.46
CA SER A 178 -13.71 -6.08 3.90
C SER A 178 -12.62 -6.99 3.33
N THR A 179 -11.45 -6.46 2.98
CA THR A 179 -10.37 -7.23 2.31
C THR A 179 -9.04 -7.18 3.02
N SER A 180 -8.95 -6.48 4.17
CA SER A 180 -7.68 -6.23 4.83
C SER A 180 -7.61 -6.82 6.24
N ILE A 181 -6.45 -7.36 6.57
CA ILE A 181 -6.06 -7.58 7.96
C ILE A 181 -5.78 -6.21 8.57
N VAL A 182 -6.49 -5.87 9.64
CA VAL A 182 -6.29 -4.59 10.36
C VAL A 182 -5.30 -4.78 11.49
N MET A 183 -4.24 -3.99 11.51
CA MET A 183 -3.17 -4.10 12.50
C MET A 183 -2.78 -2.75 13.08
N ASN A 184 -2.87 -2.62 14.40
CA ASN A 184 -2.22 -1.54 15.12
C ASN A 184 -0.71 -1.83 15.15
N TYR A 185 0.06 -0.93 14.54
CA TYR A 185 1.51 -1.06 14.45
C TYR A 185 2.18 -0.15 15.47
N THR A 186 2.90 -0.77 16.37
CA THR A 186 3.83 -0.09 17.29
C THR A 186 5.22 -0.65 17.02
N ARG A 187 6.19 0.23 16.91
CA ARG A 187 7.59 -0.19 16.78
C ARG A 187 7.97 -0.99 18.00
N ILE A 188 8.54 -2.16 17.77
CA ILE A 188 9.10 -2.99 18.83
C ILE A 188 10.60 -2.73 18.82
N GLU A 189 11.09 -2.18 19.92
CA GLU A 189 12.52 -2.01 20.19
C GLU A 189 13.24 -3.37 20.29
#